data_64bca1d81d0461b373bbead49803de84
#
_entry.id   64bca1d81d0461b373bbead49803de84
#
_cell.length_a   1.000
_cell.length_b   1.000
_cell.length_c   1.000
_cell.angle_alpha   90.00
_cell.angle_beta   90.00
_cell.angle_gamma   90.00
#
_symmetry.space_group_name_H-M   'P 1'
#
loop_
_entity.id
_entity.type
_entity.pdbx_description
1 polymer ?
#
loop_
_entity_poly.entity_id
_entity_poly.type
_entity_poly.pdbx_seq_one_letter_code
_entity_poly.pdbx_strand_id
1 'polypeptide(L)'
;MNYNYLRYFSVLAQVEHYTIAAARLGISQPSLSSAIHNLENALGGVKLFEKVGRNIRLTDEGRFYQEKVDAALEELYGDWALYLDE
;
A
#
# COMPACT_ATOMS: atom_id res chain seq x y z
N MET A 1 3.80 7.82 11.09
CA MET A 1 3.25 7.13 9.91
C MET A 1 1.75 7.01 10.06
N ASN A 2 1.00 7.34 9.03
CA ASN A 2 -0.46 7.24 9.03
C ASN A 2 -0.88 5.81 8.70
N TYR A 3 -1.77 5.25 9.50
CA TYR A 3 -2.33 3.92 9.25
C TYR A 3 -2.91 3.76 7.84
N ASN A 4 -3.57 4.81 7.30
CA ASN A 4 -4.12 4.77 5.95
C ASN A 4 -3.06 4.55 4.88
N TYR A 5 -1.83 4.95 5.12
CA TYR A 5 -0.74 4.73 4.17
C TYR A 5 -0.46 3.25 3.96
N LEU A 6 -0.62 2.43 5.01
CA LEU A 6 -0.45 0.98 4.88
C LEU A 6 -1.55 0.37 4.00
N ARG A 7 -2.79 0.80 4.18
CA ARG A 7 -3.89 0.37 3.32
C ARG A 7 -3.68 0.80 1.87
N TYR A 8 -3.28 2.05 1.68
CA TYR A 8 -3.03 2.59 0.35
C TYR A 8 -1.92 1.81 -0.34
N PHE A 9 -0.83 1.54 0.38
CA PHE A 9 0.27 0.74 -0.14
C PHE A 9 -0.20 -0.68 -0.50
N SER A 10 -0.96 -1.33 0.38
CA SER A 10 -1.44 -2.68 0.15
C SER A 10 -2.26 -2.79 -1.15
N VAL A 11 -3.19 -1.86 -1.37
CA VAL A 11 -4.00 -1.85 -2.58
C VAL A 11 -3.13 -1.57 -3.82
N LEU A 12 -2.25 -0.57 -3.75
CA LEU A 12 -1.38 -0.25 -4.88
C LEU A 12 -0.44 -1.42 -5.22
N ALA A 13 0.06 -2.11 -4.20
CA ALA A 13 0.93 -3.28 -4.39
C ALA A 13 0.21 -4.42 -5.12
N GLN A 14 -1.08 -4.59 -4.85
CA GLN A 14 -1.86 -5.64 -5.50
C GLN A 14 -2.14 -5.36 -6.98
N VAL A 15 -2.45 -4.12 -7.31
CA VAL A 15 -2.89 -3.77 -8.68
C VAL A 15 -1.77 -3.18 -9.53
N GLU A 16 -0.74 -2.63 -8.92
CA GLU A 16 0.41 -2.01 -9.59
C GLU A 16 0.00 -0.98 -10.65
N HIS A 17 -1.04 -0.22 -10.33
CA HIS A 17 -1.60 0.80 -11.22
C HIS A 17 -2.24 1.91 -10.39
N TYR A 18 -1.70 3.13 -10.46
CA TYR A 18 -2.15 4.23 -9.61
C TYR A 18 -3.61 4.59 -9.81
N THR A 19 -4.07 4.67 -11.05
CA THR A 19 -5.45 5.08 -11.33
C THR A 19 -6.45 4.06 -10.77
N ILE A 20 -6.17 2.77 -10.98
CA ILE A 20 -7.04 1.70 -10.50
C ILE A 20 -7.05 1.66 -8.97
N ALA A 21 -5.87 1.77 -8.37
CA ALA A 21 -5.75 1.74 -6.90
C ALA A 21 -6.48 2.91 -6.27
N ALA A 22 -6.30 4.13 -6.82
CA ALA A 22 -6.96 5.32 -6.31
C ALA A 22 -8.48 5.18 -6.40
N ALA A 23 -8.99 4.64 -7.51
CA ALA A 23 -10.43 4.40 -7.68
C ALA A 23 -10.96 3.42 -6.63
N ARG A 24 -10.24 2.32 -6.37
CA ARG A 24 -10.62 1.35 -5.35
C ARG A 24 -10.62 1.94 -3.95
N LEU A 25 -9.71 2.85 -3.69
CA LEU A 25 -9.58 3.50 -2.38
C LEU A 25 -10.51 4.69 -2.21
N GLY A 26 -11.15 5.16 -3.29
CA GLY A 26 -12.02 6.32 -3.23
C GLY A 26 -11.27 7.62 -2.99
N ILE A 27 -10.03 7.73 -3.45
CA ILE A 27 -9.20 8.93 -3.31
C ILE A 27 -8.68 9.35 -4.69
N SER A 28 -8.14 10.58 -4.76
CA SER A 28 -7.54 11.07 -5.99
C SER A 28 -6.18 10.40 -6.21
N GLN A 29 -5.77 10.30 -7.48
CA GLN A 29 -4.45 9.77 -7.81
C GLN A 29 -3.33 10.59 -7.18
N PRO A 30 -3.36 11.95 -7.20
CA PRO A 30 -2.34 12.74 -6.51
C PRO A 30 -2.27 12.47 -5.00
N SER A 31 -3.42 12.26 -4.36
CA SER A 31 -3.45 11.92 -2.92
C SER A 31 -2.77 10.58 -2.65
N LEU A 32 -3.05 9.58 -3.50
CA LEU A 32 -2.40 8.29 -3.39
C LEU A 32 -0.89 8.41 -3.60
N SER A 33 -0.48 9.12 -4.64
CA SER A 33 0.94 9.33 -4.94
C SER A 33 1.66 10.02 -3.78
N SER A 34 1.05 11.05 -3.20
CA SER A 34 1.63 11.75 -2.05
C SER A 34 1.74 10.83 -0.84
N ALA A 35 0.72 10.03 -0.57
CA ALA A 35 0.74 9.10 0.56
C ALA A 35 1.86 8.07 0.42
N ILE A 36 2.02 7.49 -0.77
CA ILE A 36 3.10 6.53 -1.03
C ILE A 36 4.46 7.19 -0.88
N HIS A 37 4.63 8.40 -1.41
CA HIS A 37 5.87 9.13 -1.29
C HIS A 37 6.21 9.43 0.18
N ASN A 38 5.22 9.83 0.96
CA ASN A 38 5.41 10.08 2.40
C ASN A 38 5.78 8.79 3.14
N LEU A 39 5.17 7.67 2.75
CA LEU A 39 5.51 6.37 3.32
C LEU A 39 6.96 5.99 3.01
N GLU A 40 7.38 6.16 1.76
CA GLU A 40 8.76 5.89 1.36
C GLU A 40 9.75 6.75 2.15
N ASN A 41 9.42 8.01 2.36
CA ASN A 41 10.25 8.92 3.16
C ASN A 41 10.33 8.47 4.62
N ALA A 42 9.21 8.04 5.18
CA ALA A 42 9.18 7.54 6.56
C ALA A 42 10.02 6.27 6.73
N LEU A 43 10.22 5.51 5.66
CA LEU A 43 11.05 4.30 5.66
C LEU A 43 12.51 4.60 5.32
N GLY A 44 12.92 5.87 5.37
CA GLY A 44 14.31 6.26 5.12
C GLY A 44 14.62 6.53 3.65
N GLY A 45 13.61 6.81 2.84
CA GLY A 45 13.79 7.09 1.42
C GLY A 45 13.87 5.86 0.54
N VAL A 46 13.38 4.73 1.03
CA VAL A 46 13.34 3.49 0.26
C VAL A 46 12.29 3.60 -0.83
N LYS A 47 12.62 3.15 -2.03
CA LYS A 47 11.68 3.07 -3.14
C LYS A 47 10.92 1.76 -3.09
N LEU A 48 9.61 1.83 -2.95
CA LEU A 48 8.74 0.66 -2.89
C LEU A 48 8.23 0.26 -4.28
N PHE A 49 8.22 1.20 -5.21
CA PHE A 49 7.77 0.98 -6.58
C PHE A 49 8.76 1.57 -7.56
N GLU A 50 8.83 0.98 -8.75
CA GLU A 50 9.64 1.50 -9.86
C GLU A 50 8.80 1.56 -11.12
N LYS A 51 9.15 2.48 -12.03
CA LYS A 51 8.47 2.59 -13.31
C LYS A 51 8.96 1.53 -14.27
N VAL A 52 8.01 0.90 -14.98
CA VAL A 52 8.29 -0.04 -16.06
C VAL A 52 7.42 0.37 -17.24
N GLY A 53 7.99 1.12 -18.17
CA GLY A 53 7.22 1.74 -19.25
C GLY A 53 6.21 2.73 -18.69
N ARG A 54 4.93 2.51 -18.95
CA ARG A 54 3.84 3.36 -18.45
C ARG A 54 3.27 2.87 -17.12
N ASN A 55 3.75 1.72 -16.65
CA ASN A 55 3.22 1.09 -15.45
C ASN A 55 4.22 1.21 -14.31
N ILE A 56 3.83 0.69 -13.16
CA ILE A 56 4.70 0.55 -12.00
C ILE A 56 4.72 -0.91 -11.58
N ARG A 57 5.77 -1.29 -10.87
CA ARG A 57 5.84 -2.59 -10.20
C ARG A 57 6.56 -2.42 -8.86
N LEU A 58 6.37 -3.38 -7.98
CA LEU A 58 7.10 -3.40 -6.72
C LEU A 58 8.60 -3.60 -6.98
N THR A 59 9.40 -2.87 -6.21
CA THR A 59 10.83 -3.18 -6.07
C THR A 59 10.99 -4.40 -5.19
N ASP A 60 12.22 -4.90 -5.04
CA ASP A 60 12.50 -5.99 -4.08
C ASP A 60 12.15 -5.55 -2.66
N GLU A 61 12.49 -4.30 -2.30
CA GLU A 61 12.14 -3.70 -1.03
C GLU A 61 10.63 -3.60 -0.86
N GLY A 62 9.93 -3.25 -1.95
CA GLY A 62 8.47 -3.19 -1.96
C GLY A 62 7.84 -4.54 -1.70
N ARG A 63 8.37 -5.61 -2.28
CA ARG A 63 7.87 -6.98 -2.04
C ARG A 63 8.07 -7.41 -0.60
N PHE A 64 9.24 -7.11 -0.06
CA PHE A 64 9.52 -7.41 1.35
C PHE A 64 8.54 -6.65 2.26
N TYR A 65 8.33 -5.37 1.97
CA TYR A 65 7.42 -4.55 2.75
C TYR A 65 5.97 -5.01 2.62
N GLN A 66 5.57 -5.44 1.43
CA GLN A 66 4.23 -5.98 1.19
C GLN A 66 3.94 -7.18 2.09
N GLU A 67 4.89 -8.10 2.23
CA GLU A 67 4.71 -9.24 3.13
C GLU A 67 4.46 -8.80 4.56
N LYS A 68 5.20 -7.78 5.03
CA LYS A 68 5.05 -7.28 6.39
C LYS A 68 3.72 -6.55 6.57
N VAL A 69 3.33 -5.73 5.61
CA VAL A 69 2.08 -4.97 5.66
C VAL A 69 0.89 -5.91 5.60
N ASP A 70 0.91 -6.88 4.70
CA ASP A 70 -0.20 -7.83 4.55
C ASP A 70 -0.38 -8.65 5.81
N ALA A 71 0.72 -9.10 6.42
CA ALA A 71 0.66 -9.84 7.69
C ALA A 71 0.09 -8.97 8.81
N ALA A 72 0.51 -7.71 8.89
CA ALA A 72 0.04 -6.78 9.90
C ALA A 72 -1.45 -6.47 9.73
N LEU A 73 -1.89 -6.23 8.49
CA LEU A 73 -3.30 -5.94 8.21
C LEU A 73 -4.17 -7.17 8.48
N GLU A 74 -3.70 -8.36 8.14
CA GLU A 74 -4.43 -9.58 8.43
C GLU A 74 -4.58 -9.80 9.92
N GLU A 75 -3.52 -9.61 10.69
CA GLU A 75 -3.58 -9.72 12.14
C GLU A 75 -4.55 -8.71 12.73
N LEU A 76 -4.49 -7.47 12.25
CA LEU A 76 -5.33 -6.40 12.77
C LEU A 76 -6.80 -6.59 12.42
N TYR A 77 -7.11 -7.00 11.21
CA TYR A 77 -8.49 -7.11 10.72
C TYR A 77 -9.04 -8.52 10.78
N GLY A 78 -8.20 -9.53 10.59
CA GLY A 78 -8.63 -10.92 10.62
C GLY A 78 -9.23 -11.30 11.96
N ASP A 79 -8.54 -10.99 13.04
CA ASP A 79 -9.02 -11.26 14.39
C ASP A 79 -10.25 -10.42 14.71
N TRP A 80 -10.27 -9.18 14.26
CA TRP A 80 -11.41 -8.30 14.48
C TRP A 80 -12.65 -8.77 13.74
N ALA A 81 -12.49 -9.25 12.50
CA ALA A 81 -13.58 -9.81 11.72
C ALA A 81 -14.20 -11.03 12.41
N LEU A 82 -13.35 -11.91 12.94
CA LEU A 82 -13.82 -13.07 13.71
C LEU A 82 -14.61 -12.63 14.95
N TYR A 83 -14.14 -11.62 15.62
CA TYR A 83 -14.83 -11.08 16.80
C TYR A 83 -16.20 -10.53 16.44
N LEU A 84 -16.32 -9.84 15.31
CA LEU A 84 -17.57 -9.24 14.88
C LEU A 84 -18.61 -10.26 14.40
N ASP A 85 -18.15 -11.41 13.89
CA ASP A 85 -19.03 -12.47 13.39
C ASP A 85 -19.72 -13.26 14.49
N GLU A 86 -19.34 -13.07 15.72
CA GLU A 86 -19.99 -13.65 16.88
C GLU A 86 -21.12 -12.74 17.38
#